data_c8d685d74d423e9d49cf4f4b0500af58
#
_entry.id   c8d685d74d423e9d49cf4f4b0500af58
#
_cell.length_a   1.000
_cell.length_b   1.000
_cell.length_c   1.000
_cell.angle_alpha   90.00
_cell.angle_beta   90.00
_cell.angle_gamma   90.00
#
_symmetry.space_group_name_H-M   'P 1'
#
loop_
_entity.id
_entity.type
_entity.pdbx_description
1 polymer ?
#
loop_
_entity_poly.entity_id
_entity_poly.type
_entity_poly.pdbx_seq_one_letter_code
_entity_poly.pdbx_strand_id
1 'polypeptide(L)'
;YHFTGTDFDAKSRRSGIYLIQGDNKGWANDELVDSENGNYDYLMYADLDFKHPDVIKNLYDWAKWFIETTGIQGFRLDAVKHIDSFFMANFIRDILQEYGDDFYVFGEFWNNDEAANNDYLENIDYRFDLVDVKLHTNLFEASQKGEEYDLRTIFDHTLVKNHPESAVTFVENHDTQRGQALESTVEEWFKPAAYALILLRESGLPCIFYGDYYGINGEFAQQDFREEIDKLLDLRLNLAYGEETDYFDDPNCIGWIRAGQDGSQPIAVLISNASATSKRMYFGQDWSGHECSDYLGKCQTIVTIDEEGWGEFPVEEQSVSVWSIKN
;
A
#
# COMPACT_ATOMS: atom_id res chain seq x y z
N TYR A 1 13.47 34.18 -5.49
CA TYR A 1 14.52 33.49 -6.26
C TYR A 1 14.65 32.00 -5.93
N HIS A 2 13.93 31.48 -4.90
CA HIS A 2 13.95 30.09 -4.49
C HIS A 2 12.83 29.25 -5.12
N PHE A 3 12.10 29.83 -6.06
CA PHE A 3 10.95 29.20 -6.72
C PHE A 3 11.11 29.18 -8.23
N THR A 4 10.56 28.15 -8.86
CA THR A 4 10.54 27.99 -10.33
C THR A 4 9.20 28.35 -10.93
N GLY A 5 8.10 28.10 -10.23
CA GLY A 5 6.75 28.30 -10.72
C GLY A 5 5.75 28.75 -9.66
N THR A 6 4.56 29.08 -10.11
CA THR A 6 3.41 29.43 -9.26
C THR A 6 2.11 29.19 -10.03
N ASP A 7 1.02 28.93 -9.30
CA ASP A 7 -0.33 28.73 -9.84
C ASP A 7 -1.15 30.04 -9.96
N PHE A 8 -0.57 31.17 -9.61
CA PHE A 8 -1.28 32.43 -9.61
C PHE A 8 -0.42 33.60 -10.11
N ASP A 9 -0.90 34.31 -11.14
CA ASP A 9 -0.33 35.59 -11.56
C ASP A 9 -1.01 36.76 -10.81
N ALA A 10 -0.30 37.32 -9.87
CA ALA A 10 -0.78 38.45 -9.07
C ALA A 10 -1.12 39.70 -9.88
N LYS A 11 -0.52 39.90 -11.07
CA LYS A 11 -0.77 41.04 -11.94
C LYS A 11 -2.05 40.92 -12.73
N SER A 12 -2.29 39.77 -13.34
CA SER A 12 -3.53 39.49 -14.09
C SER A 12 -4.65 38.97 -13.17
N ARG A 13 -4.35 38.56 -11.95
CA ARG A 13 -5.25 37.91 -10.98
C ARG A 13 -5.90 36.63 -11.54
N ARG A 14 -5.17 35.86 -12.31
CA ARG A 14 -5.63 34.61 -12.92
C ARG A 14 -4.86 33.45 -12.36
N SER A 15 -5.57 32.34 -12.18
CA SER A 15 -4.95 31.04 -11.90
C SER A 15 -4.46 30.39 -13.19
N GLY A 16 -3.38 29.62 -13.09
CA GLY A 16 -2.74 28.92 -14.19
C GLY A 16 -1.31 28.54 -13.77
N ILE A 17 -0.61 27.78 -14.58
CA ILE A 17 0.79 27.42 -14.30
C ILE A 17 1.71 28.46 -14.94
N TYR A 18 2.44 29.18 -14.11
CA TYR A 18 3.31 30.28 -14.53
C TYR A 18 4.75 30.01 -14.11
N LEU A 19 5.64 29.90 -15.09
CA LEU A 19 7.09 29.86 -14.84
C LEU A 19 7.59 31.23 -14.38
N ILE A 20 8.33 31.27 -13.30
CA ILE A 20 8.99 32.49 -12.81
C ILE A 20 10.12 32.83 -13.75
N GLN A 21 10.10 34.07 -14.27
CA GLN A 21 11.09 34.58 -15.21
C GLN A 21 12.36 35.02 -14.50
N GLY A 22 13.54 34.72 -15.06
CA GLY A 22 14.84 35.12 -14.56
C GLY A 22 15.96 34.28 -15.13
N ASP A 23 17.20 34.74 -14.88
CA ASP A 23 18.39 33.99 -15.29
C ASP A 23 18.47 32.68 -14.51
N ASN A 24 18.76 31.61 -15.23
CA ASN A 24 18.83 30.22 -14.71
C ASN A 24 17.51 29.70 -14.08
N LYS A 25 16.39 30.23 -14.53
CA LYS A 25 15.05 29.71 -14.17
C LYS A 25 14.55 28.70 -15.21
N GLY A 26 13.95 27.65 -14.73
CA GLY A 26 13.35 26.56 -15.50
C GLY A 26 12.90 25.49 -14.53
N TRP A 27 12.09 24.58 -15.00
CA TRP A 27 11.70 23.41 -14.18
C TRP A 27 12.91 22.56 -13.88
N ALA A 28 12.97 21.97 -12.69
CA ALA A 28 14.17 21.27 -12.24
C ALA A 28 14.41 19.98 -13.02
N ASN A 29 13.35 19.21 -13.27
CA ASN A 29 13.45 17.91 -13.91
C ASN A 29 12.20 17.59 -14.74
N ASP A 30 12.13 18.20 -15.90
CA ASP A 30 10.98 18.11 -16.83
C ASP A 30 10.91 16.78 -17.61
N GLU A 31 11.83 15.85 -17.38
CA GLU A 31 11.83 14.56 -18.08
C GLU A 31 11.29 13.41 -17.24
N LEU A 32 11.35 13.49 -15.92
CA LEU A 32 11.15 12.37 -15.00
C LEU A 32 9.96 12.53 -14.04
N VAL A 33 9.22 13.62 -14.15
CA VAL A 33 8.11 13.92 -13.25
C VAL A 33 6.80 13.86 -14.00
N ASP A 34 5.70 14.04 -13.30
CA ASP A 34 4.36 13.92 -13.86
C ASP A 34 4.03 14.96 -14.92
N SER A 35 3.54 14.53 -16.07
CA SER A 35 3.11 15.38 -17.18
C SER A 35 1.64 15.80 -17.09
N GLU A 36 0.94 15.45 -16.04
CA GLU A 36 -0.51 15.61 -15.89
C GLU A 36 -0.98 17.07 -16.08
N ASN A 37 -0.18 18.02 -15.57
CA ASN A 37 -0.45 19.45 -15.72
C ASN A 37 0.40 20.14 -16.81
N GLY A 38 1.04 19.38 -17.70
CA GLY A 38 1.91 19.92 -18.75
C GLY A 38 3.26 20.42 -18.25
N ASN A 39 3.60 20.15 -16.99
CA ASN A 39 4.89 20.35 -16.41
C ASN A 39 5.08 19.33 -15.27
N TYR A 40 6.28 18.86 -15.11
CA TYR A 40 6.59 17.71 -14.27
C TYR A 40 6.86 18.08 -12.82
N ASP A 41 7.31 19.27 -12.57
CA ASP A 41 7.87 19.75 -11.31
C ASP A 41 6.83 20.44 -10.42
N TYR A 42 5.61 20.58 -10.91
CA TYR A 42 4.61 21.43 -10.30
C TYR A 42 3.40 20.65 -9.80
N LEU A 43 3.02 20.85 -8.56
CA LEU A 43 1.75 20.39 -7.99
C LEU A 43 0.79 21.55 -7.75
N MET A 44 1.15 22.50 -6.88
CA MET A 44 0.32 23.65 -6.51
C MET A 44 1.13 24.77 -5.85
N TYR A 45 0.55 25.96 -5.75
CA TYR A 45 1.11 27.17 -5.11
C TYR A 45 2.41 27.65 -5.73
N ALA A 46 3.49 27.71 -4.92
CA ALA A 46 4.80 28.18 -5.34
C ALA A 46 5.78 26.98 -5.29
N ASP A 47 6.24 26.59 -6.44
CA ASP A 47 7.13 25.47 -6.64
C ASP A 47 8.57 25.80 -6.22
N LEU A 48 9.21 24.92 -5.44
CA LEU A 48 10.58 25.10 -4.98
C LEU A 48 11.59 24.78 -6.07
N ASP A 49 12.61 25.62 -6.19
CA ASP A 49 13.71 25.41 -7.12
C ASP A 49 14.74 24.43 -6.56
N PHE A 50 14.59 23.15 -6.82
CA PHE A 50 15.49 22.09 -6.36
C PHE A 50 16.89 22.13 -6.98
N LYS A 51 17.17 23.05 -7.95
CA LYS A 51 18.52 23.37 -8.44
C LYS A 51 19.17 24.51 -7.66
N HIS A 52 18.43 25.24 -6.83
CA HIS A 52 18.96 26.39 -6.10
C HIS A 52 19.72 25.95 -4.84
N PRO A 53 21.02 26.33 -4.70
CA PRO A 53 21.84 25.84 -3.58
C PRO A 53 21.29 26.16 -2.18
N ASP A 54 20.66 27.32 -2.01
CA ASP A 54 20.05 27.70 -0.71
C ASP A 54 18.82 26.88 -0.40
N VAL A 55 18.00 26.49 -1.40
CA VAL A 55 16.86 25.60 -1.20
C VAL A 55 17.34 24.23 -0.75
N ILE A 56 18.29 23.65 -1.48
CA ILE A 56 18.90 22.37 -1.14
C ILE A 56 19.46 22.41 0.29
N LYS A 57 20.32 23.39 0.58
CA LYS A 57 20.92 23.55 1.92
C LYS A 57 19.88 23.68 3.02
N ASN A 58 18.85 24.52 2.83
CA ASN A 58 17.83 24.74 3.85
C ASN A 58 17.00 23.49 4.10
N LEU A 59 16.71 22.66 3.10
CA LEU A 59 16.01 21.40 3.28
C LEU A 59 16.83 20.38 4.06
N TYR A 60 18.14 20.29 3.80
CA TYR A 60 19.03 19.45 4.63
C TYR A 60 19.13 19.94 6.07
N ASP A 61 19.34 21.23 6.27
CA ASP A 61 19.42 21.83 7.62
C ASP A 61 18.10 21.60 8.39
N TRP A 62 16.97 21.75 7.71
CA TRP A 62 15.63 21.50 8.28
C TRP A 62 15.46 20.03 8.65
N ALA A 63 15.79 19.10 7.78
CA ALA A 63 15.63 17.68 8.03
C ALA A 63 16.45 17.25 9.24
N LYS A 64 17.71 17.66 9.31
CA LYS A 64 18.59 17.41 10.44
C LYS A 64 18.02 17.97 11.74
N TRP A 65 17.64 19.22 11.74
CA TRP A 65 17.01 19.87 12.91
C TRP A 65 15.74 19.12 13.33
N PHE A 66 14.92 18.72 12.37
CA PHE A 66 13.65 18.05 12.65
C PHE A 66 13.87 16.66 13.26
N ILE A 67 14.75 15.85 12.69
CA ILE A 67 15.12 14.53 13.23
C ILE A 67 15.70 14.66 14.63
N GLU A 68 16.68 15.55 14.84
CA GLU A 68 17.33 15.74 16.13
C GLU A 68 16.38 16.29 17.22
N THR A 69 15.42 17.12 16.83
CA THR A 69 14.46 17.73 17.76
C THR A 69 13.35 16.78 18.17
N THR A 70 12.86 15.97 17.22
CA THR A 70 11.69 15.10 17.43
C THR A 70 12.06 13.67 17.80
N GLY A 71 13.27 13.21 17.45
CA GLY A 71 13.71 11.85 17.67
C GLY A 71 13.00 10.81 16.77
N ILE A 72 12.46 11.23 15.63
CA ILE A 72 11.83 10.30 14.66
C ILE A 72 12.86 9.39 14.05
N GLN A 73 12.41 8.21 13.61
CA GLN A 73 13.25 7.17 13.02
C GLN A 73 12.89 6.87 11.55
N GLY A 74 12.21 7.81 10.90
CA GLY A 74 11.83 7.66 9.50
C GLY A 74 11.01 8.82 8.96
N PHE A 75 10.80 8.82 7.64
CA PHE A 75 9.97 9.78 6.93
C PHE A 75 8.90 9.11 6.08
N ARG A 76 7.71 9.67 6.08
CA ARG A 76 6.77 9.57 4.95
C ARG A 76 6.96 10.84 4.12
N LEU A 77 7.29 10.67 2.86
CA LEU A 77 7.52 11.76 1.91
C LEU A 77 6.24 11.97 1.09
N ASP A 78 5.68 13.16 1.20
CA ASP A 78 4.46 13.57 0.50
C ASP A 78 4.75 13.93 -0.96
N ALA A 79 3.85 13.56 -1.88
CA ALA A 79 3.82 14.01 -3.26
C ALA A 79 5.17 13.95 -4.00
N VAL A 80 5.97 12.90 -3.79
CA VAL A 80 7.32 12.77 -4.37
C VAL A 80 7.31 12.77 -5.90
N LYS A 81 6.19 12.46 -6.53
CA LYS A 81 5.96 12.56 -7.97
C LYS A 81 6.23 13.98 -8.50
N HIS A 82 6.04 14.99 -7.66
CA HIS A 82 6.19 16.40 -7.98
C HIS A 82 7.46 17.03 -7.42
N ILE A 83 8.43 16.21 -7.03
CA ILE A 83 9.74 16.62 -6.53
C ILE A 83 10.81 16.01 -7.43
N ASP A 84 11.84 16.81 -7.79
CA ASP A 84 12.97 16.33 -8.57
C ASP A 84 13.54 15.01 -8.00
N SER A 85 13.50 13.94 -8.79
CA SER A 85 13.92 12.61 -8.36
C SER A 85 15.42 12.54 -8.04
N PHE A 86 16.25 13.31 -8.76
CA PHE A 86 17.68 13.38 -8.50
C PHE A 86 17.98 14.08 -7.16
N PHE A 87 17.24 15.15 -6.85
CA PHE A 87 17.29 15.75 -5.51
C PHE A 87 16.88 14.74 -4.44
N MET A 88 15.77 14.04 -4.61
CA MET A 88 15.26 13.05 -3.64
C MET A 88 16.26 11.93 -3.39
N ALA A 89 16.85 11.36 -4.44
CA ALA A 89 17.87 10.32 -4.34
C ALA A 89 19.07 10.75 -3.51
N ASN A 90 19.59 11.96 -3.76
CA ASN A 90 20.73 12.51 -3.02
C ASN A 90 20.35 12.87 -1.58
N PHE A 91 19.19 13.50 -1.39
CA PHE A 91 18.71 13.91 -0.07
C PHE A 91 18.56 12.72 0.87
N ILE A 92 17.88 11.65 0.42
CA ILE A 92 17.69 10.45 1.24
C ILE A 92 18.99 9.69 1.44
N ARG A 93 19.85 9.57 0.41
CA ARG A 93 21.19 8.99 0.60
C ARG A 93 21.95 9.65 1.76
N ASP A 94 21.97 10.96 1.79
CA ASP A 94 22.74 11.69 2.80
C ASP A 94 22.10 11.56 4.19
N ILE A 95 20.76 11.51 4.29
CA ILE A 95 20.04 11.20 5.54
C ILE A 95 20.41 9.80 6.04
N LEU A 96 20.35 8.78 5.19
CA LEU A 96 20.71 7.41 5.56
C LEU A 96 22.18 7.27 5.96
N GLN A 97 23.09 8.01 5.31
CA GLN A 97 24.51 8.05 5.71
C GLN A 97 24.73 8.65 7.10
N GLU A 98 23.92 9.64 7.51
CA GLU A 98 24.07 10.30 8.80
C GLU A 98 23.35 9.55 9.94
N TYR A 99 22.16 8.99 9.67
CA TYR A 99 21.30 8.40 10.71
C TYR A 99 21.25 6.87 10.70
N GLY A 100 21.81 6.23 9.66
CA GLY A 100 21.88 4.77 9.50
C GLY A 100 20.76 4.20 8.66
N ASP A 101 20.94 2.94 8.20
CA ASP A 101 20.02 2.24 7.30
C ASP A 101 18.69 1.83 8.00
N ASP A 102 18.65 1.87 9.32
CA ASP A 102 17.42 1.64 10.11
C ASP A 102 16.46 2.84 10.09
N PHE A 103 16.88 3.99 9.55
CA PHE A 103 16.01 5.16 9.36
C PHE A 103 15.07 4.89 8.18
N TYR A 104 13.83 4.47 8.47
CA TYR A 104 12.91 4.01 7.46
C TYR A 104 12.28 5.16 6.66
N VAL A 105 12.26 5.05 5.33
CA VAL A 105 11.70 6.07 4.44
C VAL A 105 10.77 5.43 3.41
N PHE A 106 9.61 6.04 3.21
CA PHE A 106 8.75 5.72 2.07
C PHE A 106 8.12 6.99 1.48
N GLY A 107 7.82 6.94 0.19
CA GLY A 107 7.29 8.07 -0.57
C GLY A 107 5.91 7.81 -1.14
N GLU A 108 5.13 8.88 -1.28
CA GLU A 108 3.89 8.86 -2.02
C GLU A 108 4.15 9.26 -3.48
N PHE A 109 4.37 8.26 -4.32
CA PHE A 109 4.38 8.42 -5.77
C PHE A 109 3.02 8.01 -6.32
N TRP A 110 2.09 8.97 -6.42
CA TRP A 110 0.70 8.70 -6.79
C TRP A 110 0.57 8.42 -8.29
N ASN A 111 0.77 7.17 -8.69
CA ASN A 111 0.66 6.74 -10.07
C ASN A 111 0.23 5.27 -10.18
N ASN A 112 -0.67 4.97 -11.14
CA ASN A 112 -1.14 3.61 -11.45
C ASN A 112 -0.32 2.92 -12.55
N ASP A 113 0.57 3.65 -13.22
CA ASP A 113 1.36 3.12 -14.32
C ASP A 113 2.58 2.37 -13.80
N GLU A 114 2.68 1.11 -14.18
CA GLU A 114 3.76 0.21 -13.78
C GLU A 114 5.13 0.70 -14.24
N ALA A 115 5.22 1.20 -15.49
CA ALA A 115 6.49 1.67 -16.04
C ALA A 115 6.95 2.94 -15.31
N ALA A 116 6.03 3.86 -15.01
CA ALA A 116 6.35 5.07 -14.26
C ALA A 116 6.85 4.79 -12.84
N ASN A 117 6.26 3.80 -12.15
CA ASN A 117 6.74 3.36 -10.83
C ASN A 117 8.14 2.74 -10.92
N ASN A 118 8.39 1.88 -11.90
CA ASN A 118 9.70 1.27 -12.12
C ASN A 118 10.77 2.32 -12.43
N ASP A 119 10.49 3.22 -13.37
CA ASP A 119 11.39 4.31 -13.74
C ASP A 119 11.72 5.22 -12.54
N TYR A 120 10.71 5.52 -11.70
CA TYR A 120 10.95 6.33 -10.51
C TYR A 120 11.84 5.62 -9.49
N LEU A 121 11.58 4.34 -9.19
CA LEU A 121 12.44 3.54 -8.31
C LEU A 121 13.88 3.47 -8.81
N GLU A 122 14.09 3.27 -10.10
CA GLU A 122 15.41 3.29 -10.71
C GLU A 122 16.09 4.66 -10.56
N ASN A 123 15.35 5.75 -10.79
CA ASN A 123 15.88 7.11 -10.67
C ASN A 123 16.30 7.50 -9.26
N ILE A 124 15.63 6.98 -8.25
CA ILE A 124 16.00 7.17 -6.84
C ILE A 124 16.99 6.11 -6.32
N ASP A 125 17.46 5.21 -7.20
CA ASP A 125 18.41 4.12 -6.85
C ASP A 125 17.84 3.24 -5.71
N TYR A 126 16.52 3.01 -5.70
CA TYR A 126 15.80 2.22 -4.66
C TYR A 126 16.10 2.67 -3.22
N ARG A 127 16.30 3.98 -3.00
CA ARG A 127 16.68 4.54 -1.69
C ARG A 127 15.56 4.54 -0.66
N PHE A 128 14.31 4.46 -1.12
CA PHE A 128 13.14 4.40 -0.26
C PHE A 128 11.98 3.71 -0.96
N ASP A 129 11.06 3.20 -0.16
CA ASP A 129 9.89 2.48 -0.64
C ASP A 129 8.81 3.43 -1.16
N LEU A 130 7.87 2.90 -1.95
CA LEU A 130 6.73 3.66 -2.45
C LEU A 130 5.40 3.05 -1.99
N VAL A 131 4.38 3.88 -1.81
CA VAL A 131 3.01 3.38 -1.62
C VAL A 131 2.52 2.69 -2.88
N ASP A 132 1.87 1.53 -2.75
CA ASP A 132 1.34 0.76 -3.88
C ASP A 132 -0.06 1.27 -4.26
N VAL A 133 -0.09 2.36 -5.02
CA VAL A 133 -1.33 2.99 -5.51
C VAL A 133 -2.11 2.05 -6.43
N LYS A 134 -1.40 1.24 -7.24
CA LYS A 134 -2.06 0.30 -8.14
C LYS A 134 -2.78 -0.81 -7.39
N LEU A 135 -2.22 -1.34 -6.30
CA LEU A 135 -2.92 -2.29 -5.45
C LEU A 135 -4.17 -1.67 -4.85
N HIS A 136 -4.07 -0.46 -4.28
CA HIS A 136 -5.25 0.26 -3.78
C HIS A 136 -6.33 0.38 -4.87
N THR A 137 -5.97 0.79 -6.09
CA THR A 137 -6.90 0.90 -7.22
C THR A 137 -7.55 -0.45 -7.56
N ASN A 138 -6.79 -1.53 -7.57
CA ASN A 138 -7.34 -2.88 -7.81
C ASN A 138 -8.31 -3.30 -6.71
N LEU A 139 -8.00 -3.01 -5.44
CA LEU A 139 -8.89 -3.28 -4.29
C LEU A 139 -10.18 -2.45 -4.38
N PHE A 140 -10.06 -1.17 -4.73
CA PHE A 140 -11.22 -0.31 -4.97
C PHE A 140 -12.10 -0.87 -6.09
N GLU A 141 -11.53 -1.16 -7.27
CA GLU A 141 -12.28 -1.72 -8.39
C GLU A 141 -12.94 -3.07 -8.05
N ALA A 142 -12.24 -3.95 -7.33
CA ALA A 142 -12.80 -5.23 -6.88
C ALA A 142 -14.03 -5.01 -5.99
N SER A 143 -13.94 -4.05 -5.07
CA SER A 143 -15.04 -3.72 -4.16
C SER A 143 -16.26 -3.16 -4.89
N GLN A 144 -16.05 -2.39 -5.98
CA GLN A 144 -17.13 -1.79 -6.76
C GLN A 144 -17.80 -2.79 -7.71
N LYS A 145 -17.02 -3.68 -8.31
CA LYS A 145 -17.50 -4.64 -9.33
C LYS A 145 -18.09 -5.92 -8.72
N GLY A 146 -17.73 -6.26 -7.48
CA GLY A 146 -18.17 -7.50 -6.84
C GLY A 146 -17.85 -8.73 -7.71
N GLU A 147 -18.82 -9.58 -7.98
CA GLU A 147 -18.65 -10.82 -8.76
C GLU A 147 -18.18 -10.63 -10.20
N GLU A 148 -18.27 -9.42 -10.74
CA GLU A 148 -17.77 -9.10 -12.09
C GLU A 148 -16.24 -8.87 -12.12
N TYR A 149 -15.60 -8.73 -10.97
CA TYR A 149 -14.14 -8.57 -10.86
C TYR A 149 -13.45 -9.93 -10.79
N ASP A 150 -12.45 -10.13 -11.63
CA ASP A 150 -11.60 -11.34 -11.59
C ASP A 150 -10.53 -11.19 -10.50
N LEU A 151 -10.77 -11.78 -9.31
CA LEU A 151 -9.85 -11.74 -8.18
C LEU A 151 -8.44 -12.26 -8.48
N ARG A 152 -8.28 -13.12 -9.51
CA ARG A 152 -6.96 -13.64 -9.91
C ARG A 152 -6.01 -12.52 -10.35
N THR A 153 -6.58 -11.38 -10.76
CA THR A 153 -5.84 -10.22 -11.27
C THR A 153 -5.56 -9.15 -10.19
N ILE A 154 -5.91 -9.42 -8.94
CA ILE A 154 -5.86 -8.41 -7.85
C ILE A 154 -4.46 -7.78 -7.68
N PHE A 155 -3.40 -8.53 -7.97
CA PHE A 155 -2.02 -8.07 -7.91
C PHE A 155 -1.43 -7.70 -9.28
N ASP A 156 -2.20 -7.72 -10.37
CA ASP A 156 -1.66 -7.40 -11.69
C ASP A 156 -1.23 -5.93 -11.77
N HIS A 157 -0.02 -5.72 -12.31
CA HIS A 157 0.62 -4.40 -12.47
C HIS A 157 0.87 -3.64 -11.16
N THR A 158 0.82 -4.31 -10.01
CA THR A 158 1.04 -3.70 -8.70
C THR A 158 2.53 -3.60 -8.37
N LEU A 159 2.88 -2.63 -7.55
CA LEU A 159 4.25 -2.46 -7.08
C LEU A 159 4.70 -3.69 -6.26
N VAL A 160 3.83 -4.18 -5.37
CA VAL A 160 4.12 -5.34 -4.51
C VAL A 160 4.39 -6.62 -5.29
N LYS A 161 3.81 -6.79 -6.48
CA LYS A 161 4.10 -7.94 -7.35
C LYS A 161 5.47 -7.85 -7.99
N ASN A 162 5.88 -6.64 -8.40
CA ASN A 162 7.10 -6.43 -9.17
C ASN A 162 8.31 -6.13 -8.27
N HIS A 163 8.10 -5.39 -7.20
CA HIS A 163 9.12 -4.94 -6.23
C HIS A 163 8.60 -5.13 -4.80
N PRO A 164 8.45 -6.39 -4.34
CA PRO A 164 7.83 -6.70 -3.04
C PRO A 164 8.54 -6.06 -1.85
N GLU A 165 9.85 -5.87 -1.94
CA GLU A 165 10.69 -5.24 -0.92
C GLU A 165 10.60 -3.71 -0.89
N SER A 166 10.07 -3.09 -1.95
CA SER A 166 9.96 -1.62 -2.08
C SER A 166 8.51 -1.13 -2.04
N ALA A 167 7.56 -2.01 -1.68
CA ALA A 167 6.13 -1.72 -1.71
C ALA A 167 5.53 -1.51 -0.32
N VAL A 168 4.96 -0.34 -0.06
CA VAL A 168 4.08 -0.08 1.08
C VAL A 168 2.63 -0.29 0.63
N THR A 169 2.04 -1.41 1.05
CA THR A 169 0.67 -1.78 0.68
C THR A 169 -0.34 -1.12 1.61
N PHE A 170 -1.47 -0.66 1.06
CA PHE A 170 -2.53 -0.05 1.84
C PHE A 170 -3.91 -0.32 1.23
N VAL A 171 -4.95 -0.32 2.07
CA VAL A 171 -6.35 -0.46 1.63
C VAL A 171 -6.94 0.91 1.32
N GLU A 172 -6.74 1.86 2.21
CA GLU A 172 -7.23 3.23 2.11
C GLU A 172 -6.31 4.20 2.85
N ASN A 173 -6.40 5.49 2.53
CA ASN A 173 -5.71 6.55 3.24
C ASN A 173 -6.61 7.79 3.41
N HIS A 174 -6.03 8.88 3.95
CA HIS A 174 -6.75 10.12 4.21
C HIS A 174 -7.18 10.87 2.94
N ASP A 175 -6.58 10.59 1.78
CA ASP A 175 -6.93 11.21 0.49
C ASP A 175 -7.92 10.39 -0.32
N THR A 176 -7.98 9.05 -0.10
CA THR A 176 -8.90 8.15 -0.82
C THR A 176 -10.24 7.97 -0.12
N GLN A 177 -10.34 8.33 1.17
CA GLN A 177 -11.60 8.27 1.91
C GLN A 177 -12.67 9.18 1.31
N ARG A 178 -13.94 8.91 1.63
CA ARG A 178 -15.10 9.67 1.13
C ARG A 178 -14.95 11.17 1.40
N GLY A 179 -15.27 11.99 0.40
CA GLY A 179 -15.22 13.45 0.46
C GLY A 179 -13.85 14.07 0.26
N GLN A 180 -12.82 13.29 -0.03
CA GLN A 180 -11.46 13.78 -0.31
C GLN A 180 -11.16 13.87 -1.80
N ALA A 181 -10.06 14.53 -2.17
CA ALA A 181 -9.73 14.85 -3.55
C ALA A 181 -9.46 13.63 -4.44
N LEU A 182 -8.96 12.54 -3.86
CA LEU A 182 -8.65 11.29 -4.55
C LEU A 182 -9.66 10.17 -4.17
N GLU A 183 -10.89 10.57 -3.82
CA GLU A 183 -11.92 9.63 -3.37
C GLU A 183 -11.99 8.37 -4.23
N SER A 184 -11.62 7.25 -3.63
CA SER A 184 -11.63 5.90 -4.19
C SER A 184 -11.82 4.87 -3.07
N THR A 185 -12.83 5.11 -2.24
CA THR A 185 -13.11 4.31 -1.03
C THR A 185 -13.42 2.87 -1.38
N VAL A 186 -12.66 1.95 -0.79
CA VAL A 186 -12.96 0.50 -0.83
C VAL A 186 -14.25 0.25 -0.05
N GLU A 187 -15.23 -0.44 -0.67
CA GLU A 187 -16.53 -0.71 -0.05
C GLU A 187 -16.38 -1.54 1.23
N GLU A 188 -17.22 -1.24 2.22
CA GLU A 188 -17.14 -1.83 3.57
C GLU A 188 -17.16 -3.36 3.57
N TRP A 189 -17.95 -3.98 2.67
CA TRP A 189 -18.02 -5.44 2.57
C TRP A 189 -16.69 -6.09 2.20
N PHE A 190 -15.84 -5.39 1.40
CA PHE A 190 -14.58 -5.91 0.91
C PHE A 190 -13.39 -5.54 1.80
N LYS A 191 -13.50 -4.56 2.70
CA LYS A 191 -12.39 -4.12 3.57
C LYS A 191 -11.74 -5.25 4.36
N PRO A 192 -12.48 -6.18 5.00
CA PRO A 192 -11.84 -7.31 5.69
C PRO A 192 -10.99 -8.19 4.76
N ALA A 193 -11.45 -8.43 3.53
CA ALA A 193 -10.70 -9.17 2.52
C ALA A 193 -9.47 -8.41 2.04
N ALA A 194 -9.61 -7.10 1.80
CA ALA A 194 -8.51 -6.23 1.40
C ALA A 194 -7.43 -6.16 2.48
N TYR A 195 -7.80 -6.05 3.77
CA TYR A 195 -6.84 -6.12 4.87
C TYR A 195 -6.18 -7.49 5.00
N ALA A 196 -6.90 -8.60 4.75
CA ALA A 196 -6.28 -9.93 4.70
C ALA A 196 -5.23 -10.03 3.59
N LEU A 197 -5.49 -9.46 2.41
CA LEU A 197 -4.54 -9.42 1.28
C LEU A 197 -3.25 -8.67 1.62
N ILE A 198 -3.30 -7.57 2.37
CA ILE A 198 -2.07 -6.83 2.70
C ILE A 198 -1.40 -7.31 4.00
N LEU A 199 -2.17 -7.88 4.95
CA LEU A 199 -1.63 -8.28 6.26
C LEU A 199 -1.12 -9.71 6.31
N LEU A 200 -1.72 -10.65 5.56
CA LEU A 200 -1.43 -12.07 5.69
C LEU A 200 -0.55 -12.63 4.56
N ARG A 201 -0.27 -11.85 3.53
CA ARG A 201 0.69 -12.22 2.49
C ARG A 201 2.13 -11.93 2.93
N GLU A 202 3.08 -12.59 2.24
CA GLU A 202 4.51 -12.45 2.54
C GLU A 202 5.06 -11.10 2.11
N SER A 203 4.65 -10.65 0.93
CA SER A 203 5.21 -9.49 0.23
C SER A 203 4.60 -8.17 0.68
N GLY A 204 5.41 -7.13 0.67
CA GLY A 204 5.01 -5.75 0.98
C GLY A 204 4.97 -5.41 2.47
N LEU A 205 5.11 -4.13 2.76
CA LEU A 205 4.95 -3.57 4.10
C LEU A 205 3.53 -2.99 4.25
N PRO A 206 2.64 -3.59 5.05
CA PRO A 206 1.27 -3.11 5.16
C PRO A 206 1.15 -1.84 5.99
N CYS A 207 0.36 -0.89 5.50
CA CYS A 207 -0.02 0.34 6.19
C CYS A 207 -1.53 0.30 6.48
N ILE A 208 -1.91 0.44 7.75
CA ILE A 208 -3.31 0.45 8.20
C ILE A 208 -3.78 1.89 8.28
N PHE A 209 -4.90 2.19 7.65
CA PHE A 209 -5.52 3.50 7.74
C PHE A 209 -6.21 3.71 9.09
N TYR A 210 -5.91 4.83 9.73
CA TYR A 210 -6.48 5.19 11.04
C TYR A 210 -8.02 5.23 11.00
N GLY A 211 -8.59 5.76 9.89
CA GLY A 211 -10.03 5.85 9.70
C GLY A 211 -10.73 4.49 9.59
N ASP A 212 -10.07 3.48 9.03
CA ASP A 212 -10.60 2.12 9.01
C ASP A 212 -10.52 1.46 10.39
N TYR A 213 -9.45 1.73 11.14
CA TYR A 213 -9.25 1.12 12.46
C TYR A 213 -10.16 1.73 13.53
N TYR A 214 -10.35 3.07 13.56
CA TYR A 214 -11.10 3.78 14.60
C TYR A 214 -12.46 4.30 14.16
N GLY A 215 -12.79 4.16 12.88
CA GLY A 215 -13.97 4.78 12.28
C GLY A 215 -13.77 6.26 11.94
N ILE A 216 -14.67 6.79 11.15
CA ILE A 216 -14.71 8.19 10.72
C ILE A 216 -16.03 8.79 11.18
N ASN A 217 -15.98 9.99 11.80
CA ASN A 217 -17.15 10.73 12.24
C ASN A 217 -17.46 11.90 11.31
N GLY A 218 -18.72 12.36 11.31
CA GLY A 218 -19.14 13.56 10.57
C GLY A 218 -19.97 13.24 9.33
N GLU A 219 -19.88 14.09 8.30
CA GLU A 219 -20.70 13.98 7.09
C GLU A 219 -20.44 12.68 6.32
N PHE A 220 -19.20 12.22 6.29
CA PHE A 220 -18.77 10.99 5.61
C PHE A 220 -18.43 9.90 6.64
N ALA A 221 -19.32 9.71 7.63
CA ALA A 221 -19.13 8.73 8.69
C ALA A 221 -18.97 7.31 8.15
N GLN A 222 -18.03 6.57 8.73
CA GLN A 222 -17.73 5.18 8.43
C GLN A 222 -17.55 4.41 9.74
N GLN A 223 -18.02 3.17 9.79
CA GLN A 223 -17.81 2.28 10.92
C GLN A 223 -16.32 1.91 11.06
N ASP A 224 -15.91 1.51 12.24
CA ASP A 224 -14.59 0.92 12.45
C ASP A 224 -14.56 -0.56 12.06
N PHE A 225 -13.37 -1.04 11.68
CA PHE A 225 -13.05 -2.43 11.38
C PHE A 225 -12.03 -3.00 12.37
N ARG A 226 -11.97 -2.41 13.56
CA ARG A 226 -10.97 -2.75 14.58
C ARG A 226 -10.96 -4.23 14.91
N GLU A 227 -12.11 -4.84 15.12
CA GLU A 227 -12.19 -6.25 15.55
C GLU A 227 -11.58 -7.17 14.49
N GLU A 228 -11.88 -6.94 13.20
CA GLU A 228 -11.33 -7.71 12.10
C GLU A 228 -9.82 -7.45 11.93
N ILE A 229 -9.41 -6.18 11.98
CA ILE A 229 -8.01 -5.79 11.82
C ILE A 229 -7.16 -6.33 12.98
N ASP A 230 -7.65 -6.29 14.23
CA ASP A 230 -6.94 -6.87 15.39
C ASP A 230 -6.72 -8.37 15.23
N LYS A 231 -7.72 -9.13 14.74
CA LYS A 231 -7.58 -10.57 14.44
C LYS A 231 -6.56 -10.82 13.33
N LEU A 232 -6.58 -10.01 12.27
CA LEU A 232 -5.60 -10.12 11.17
C LEU A 232 -4.19 -9.75 11.61
N LEU A 233 -4.04 -8.75 12.48
CA LEU A 233 -2.76 -8.41 13.09
C LEU A 233 -2.22 -9.52 13.99
N ASP A 234 -3.10 -10.15 14.79
CA ASP A 234 -2.71 -11.30 15.62
C ASP A 234 -2.22 -12.47 14.76
N LEU A 235 -2.94 -12.78 13.67
CA LEU A 235 -2.51 -13.79 12.69
C LEU A 235 -1.17 -13.43 12.04
N ARG A 236 -0.97 -12.16 11.63
CA ARG A 236 0.30 -11.69 11.05
C ARG A 236 1.46 -11.86 12.01
N LEU A 237 1.26 -11.49 13.27
CA LEU A 237 2.33 -11.53 14.30
C LEU A 237 2.68 -12.95 14.77
N ASN A 238 1.74 -13.88 14.69
CA ASN A 238 1.91 -15.19 15.31
C ASN A 238 1.90 -16.36 14.33
N LEU A 239 1.24 -16.27 13.18
CA LEU A 239 0.98 -17.43 12.30
C LEU A 239 1.29 -17.20 10.81
N ALA A 240 1.23 -15.98 10.27
CA ALA A 240 1.41 -15.73 8.86
C ALA A 240 2.89 -15.76 8.42
N TYR A 241 3.55 -16.89 8.64
CA TYR A 241 4.95 -17.13 8.34
C TYR A 241 5.14 -18.30 7.37
N GLY A 242 6.38 -18.48 6.91
CA GLY A 242 6.80 -19.57 6.04
C GLY A 242 6.44 -19.35 4.58
N GLU A 243 6.66 -20.38 3.78
CA GLU A 243 6.41 -20.36 2.34
C GLU A 243 4.95 -20.05 2.03
N GLU A 244 4.73 -19.25 0.98
CA GLU A 244 3.42 -18.88 0.48
C GLU A 244 3.08 -19.69 -0.77
N THR A 245 1.90 -20.31 -0.77
CA THR A 245 1.39 -21.06 -1.93
C THR A 245 0.03 -20.53 -2.35
N ASP A 246 -0.06 -20.01 -3.57
CA ASP A 246 -1.29 -19.44 -4.15
C ASP A 246 -2.21 -20.50 -4.76
N TYR A 247 -3.51 -20.27 -4.59
CA TYR A 247 -4.63 -20.99 -5.23
C TYR A 247 -5.54 -19.98 -5.94
N PHE A 248 -4.99 -19.30 -6.96
CA PHE A 248 -5.67 -18.28 -7.76
C PHE A 248 -6.18 -18.89 -9.07
N ASP A 249 -7.01 -19.91 -8.97
CA ASP A 249 -7.54 -20.72 -10.08
C ASP A 249 -9.02 -20.47 -10.41
N ASP A 250 -9.72 -19.69 -9.58
CA ASP A 250 -11.12 -19.30 -9.76
C ASP A 250 -11.24 -17.77 -9.74
N PRO A 251 -11.93 -17.14 -10.71
CA PRO A 251 -12.05 -15.68 -10.76
C PRO A 251 -12.80 -15.06 -9.60
N ASN A 252 -13.67 -15.82 -8.94
CA ASN A 252 -14.49 -15.34 -7.84
C ASN A 252 -14.10 -15.92 -6.47
N CYS A 253 -13.12 -16.82 -6.45
CA CYS A 253 -12.60 -17.37 -5.20
C CYS A 253 -11.09 -17.59 -5.31
N ILE A 254 -10.33 -16.80 -4.59
CA ILE A 254 -8.89 -16.98 -4.45
C ILE A 254 -8.54 -17.42 -3.03
N GLY A 255 -7.41 -18.09 -2.88
CA GLY A 255 -6.88 -18.46 -1.58
C GLY A 255 -5.37 -18.61 -1.60
N TRP A 256 -4.77 -18.69 -0.43
CA TRP A 256 -3.35 -19.02 -0.27
C TRP A 256 -3.10 -19.72 1.07
N ILE A 257 -1.98 -20.41 1.14
CA ILE A 257 -1.46 -21.03 2.36
C ILE A 257 -0.19 -20.26 2.76
N ARG A 258 -0.04 -19.98 4.06
CA ARG A 258 1.24 -19.72 4.68
C ARG A 258 1.63 -20.96 5.46
N ALA A 259 2.76 -21.56 5.11
CA ALA A 259 3.13 -22.91 5.60
C ALA A 259 3.51 -22.97 7.09
N GLY A 260 3.63 -21.83 7.76
CA GLY A 260 4.22 -21.75 9.09
C GLY A 260 5.75 -21.80 9.04
N GLN A 261 6.39 -21.47 10.15
CA GLN A 261 7.85 -21.47 10.30
C GLN A 261 8.22 -21.94 11.70
N ASP A 262 9.35 -22.65 11.84
CA ASP A 262 9.92 -23.10 13.13
C ASP A 262 8.93 -23.90 14.01
N GLY A 263 8.06 -24.70 13.38
CA GLY A 263 7.06 -25.52 14.06
C GLY A 263 5.75 -24.80 14.38
N SER A 264 5.57 -23.55 13.92
CA SER A 264 4.25 -22.89 13.93
C SER A 264 3.32 -23.55 12.90
N GLN A 265 2.03 -23.54 13.20
CA GLN A 265 1.00 -24.10 12.31
C GLN A 265 0.84 -23.25 11.04
N PRO A 266 0.43 -23.87 9.92
CA PRO A 266 -0.01 -23.14 8.75
C PRO A 266 -1.30 -22.35 8.98
N ILE A 267 -1.56 -21.40 8.08
CA ILE A 267 -2.89 -20.81 7.89
C ILE A 267 -3.33 -20.94 6.44
N ALA A 268 -4.65 -21.12 6.25
CA ALA A 268 -5.28 -21.08 4.94
C ALA A 268 -6.21 -19.87 4.86
N VAL A 269 -6.03 -19.03 3.87
CA VAL A 269 -6.85 -17.83 3.66
C VAL A 269 -7.64 -17.98 2.38
N LEU A 270 -8.93 -17.65 2.42
CA LEU A 270 -9.82 -17.62 1.25
C LEU A 270 -10.58 -16.31 1.19
N ILE A 271 -10.77 -15.83 -0.03
CA ILE A 271 -11.60 -14.67 -0.33
C ILE A 271 -12.58 -15.04 -1.44
N SER A 272 -13.87 -14.73 -1.24
CA SER A 272 -14.89 -14.76 -2.27
C SER A 272 -15.48 -13.37 -2.48
N ASN A 273 -15.61 -12.93 -3.73
CA ASN A 273 -16.34 -11.73 -4.12
C ASN A 273 -17.75 -12.04 -4.68
N ALA A 274 -18.15 -13.30 -4.64
CA ALA A 274 -19.44 -13.80 -5.11
C ALA A 274 -20.12 -14.67 -4.05
N SER A 275 -20.82 -15.71 -4.46
CA SER A 275 -21.53 -16.64 -3.56
C SER A 275 -20.56 -17.40 -2.64
N ALA A 276 -21.11 -17.96 -1.55
CA ALA A 276 -20.38 -18.86 -0.67
C ALA A 276 -19.87 -20.08 -1.45
N THR A 277 -18.62 -20.46 -1.18
CA THR A 277 -17.95 -21.56 -1.89
C THR A 277 -16.89 -22.21 -1.00
N SER A 278 -16.13 -23.14 -1.53
CA SER A 278 -14.97 -23.76 -0.86
C SER A 278 -13.82 -23.97 -1.83
N LYS A 279 -12.64 -24.17 -1.27
CA LYS A 279 -11.43 -24.48 -2.04
C LYS A 279 -10.60 -25.52 -1.32
N ARG A 280 -10.20 -26.56 -2.10
CA ARG A 280 -9.29 -27.56 -1.60
C ARG A 280 -7.86 -27.07 -1.68
N MET A 281 -7.19 -26.96 -0.53
CA MET A 281 -5.81 -26.47 -0.43
C MET A 281 -4.95 -27.41 0.43
N TYR A 282 -3.66 -27.48 0.11
CA TYR A 282 -2.69 -28.30 0.82
C TYR A 282 -2.22 -27.59 2.08
N PHE A 283 -2.63 -28.08 3.25
CA PHE A 283 -2.29 -27.52 4.55
C PHE A 283 -1.01 -28.09 5.16
N GLY A 284 -0.61 -29.26 4.67
CA GLY A 284 0.58 -29.98 5.11
C GLY A 284 0.26 -31.35 5.71
N GLN A 285 1.04 -32.37 5.32
CA GLN A 285 0.82 -33.76 5.74
C GLN A 285 1.06 -33.96 7.25
N ASP A 286 1.95 -33.17 7.84
CA ASP A 286 2.24 -33.22 9.28
C ASP A 286 1.02 -32.83 10.15
N TRP A 287 0.03 -32.19 9.53
CA TRP A 287 -1.21 -31.75 10.17
C TRP A 287 -2.40 -32.67 9.91
N SER A 288 -2.16 -33.85 9.30
CA SER A 288 -3.21 -34.84 9.04
C SER A 288 -3.98 -35.20 10.32
N GLY A 289 -5.31 -35.24 10.21
CA GLY A 289 -6.23 -35.51 11.30
C GLY A 289 -6.50 -34.32 12.25
N HIS A 290 -5.81 -33.21 12.07
CA HIS A 290 -6.10 -32.00 12.87
C HIS A 290 -7.36 -31.31 12.36
N GLU A 291 -8.07 -30.69 13.29
CA GLU A 291 -9.25 -29.86 13.01
C GLU A 291 -8.85 -28.39 12.88
N CYS A 292 -9.35 -27.72 11.84
CA CYS A 292 -9.22 -26.29 11.63
C CYS A 292 -10.56 -25.58 11.85
N SER A 293 -10.51 -24.37 12.38
CA SER A 293 -11.65 -23.46 12.51
C SER A 293 -11.31 -22.12 11.86
N ASP A 294 -12.36 -21.40 11.42
CA ASP A 294 -12.19 -20.04 10.92
C ASP A 294 -11.85 -19.09 12.06
N TYR A 295 -10.66 -18.50 12.03
CA TYR A 295 -10.15 -17.58 13.04
C TYR A 295 -10.98 -16.28 13.12
N LEU A 296 -11.51 -15.83 11.99
CA LEU A 296 -12.38 -14.65 11.95
C LEU A 296 -13.79 -14.95 12.51
N GLY A 297 -14.17 -16.23 12.55
CA GLY A 297 -15.45 -16.70 13.12
C GLY A 297 -16.66 -16.49 12.22
N LYS A 298 -16.44 -16.23 10.92
CA LYS A 298 -17.53 -16.06 9.94
C LYS A 298 -18.10 -17.40 9.49
N CYS A 299 -17.25 -18.41 9.29
CA CYS A 299 -17.65 -19.78 9.00
C CYS A 299 -17.69 -20.61 10.28
N GLN A 300 -18.80 -21.34 10.52
CA GLN A 300 -18.98 -22.18 11.70
C GLN A 300 -18.55 -23.65 11.47
N THR A 301 -18.20 -23.99 10.25
CA THR A 301 -17.78 -25.33 9.85
C THR A 301 -16.40 -25.65 10.50
N ILE A 302 -16.17 -26.93 10.82
CA ILE A 302 -14.87 -27.45 11.18
C ILE A 302 -14.33 -28.21 9.98
N VAL A 303 -13.08 -27.94 9.61
CA VAL A 303 -12.38 -28.62 8.51
C VAL A 303 -11.37 -29.60 9.12
N THR A 304 -11.44 -30.87 8.75
CA THR A 304 -10.44 -31.87 9.13
C THR A 304 -9.46 -32.07 7.99
N ILE A 305 -8.16 -31.99 8.28
CA ILE A 305 -7.10 -32.22 7.30
C ILE A 305 -7.02 -33.73 7.01
N ASP A 306 -7.08 -34.11 5.74
CA ASP A 306 -7.05 -35.50 5.31
C ASP A 306 -5.66 -36.18 5.48
N GLU A 307 -5.58 -37.48 5.19
CA GLU A 307 -4.34 -38.25 5.35
C GLU A 307 -3.20 -37.78 4.42
N GLU A 308 -3.56 -37.09 3.36
CA GLU A 308 -2.63 -36.54 2.36
C GLU A 308 -2.24 -35.06 2.66
N GLY A 309 -2.78 -34.46 3.72
CA GLY A 309 -2.48 -33.10 4.14
C GLY A 309 -3.37 -32.02 3.50
N TRP A 310 -4.50 -32.38 2.90
CA TRP A 310 -5.41 -31.45 2.26
C TRP A 310 -6.62 -31.14 3.15
N GLY A 311 -7.12 -29.92 3.06
CA GLY A 311 -8.39 -29.48 3.63
C GLY A 311 -9.30 -28.87 2.57
N GLU A 312 -10.62 -29.06 2.74
CA GLU A 312 -11.66 -28.37 1.96
C GLU A 312 -12.16 -27.18 2.77
N PHE A 313 -11.62 -25.99 2.49
CA PHE A 313 -11.87 -24.80 3.29
C PHE A 313 -13.02 -23.97 2.69
N PRO A 314 -14.12 -23.69 3.44
CA PRO A 314 -15.19 -22.85 2.97
C PRO A 314 -14.92 -21.35 3.20
N VAL A 315 -15.64 -20.53 2.42
CA VAL A 315 -15.76 -19.09 2.60
C VAL A 315 -17.19 -18.68 2.32
N GLU A 316 -17.73 -17.77 3.13
CA GLU A 316 -19.08 -17.23 2.96
C GLU A 316 -19.17 -16.28 1.75
N GLU A 317 -20.38 -15.95 1.35
CA GLU A 317 -20.66 -14.99 0.29
C GLU A 317 -20.00 -13.64 0.57
N GLN A 318 -19.31 -13.05 -0.42
CA GLN A 318 -18.65 -11.75 -0.33
C GLN A 318 -17.87 -11.57 0.98
N SER A 319 -16.98 -12.50 1.26
CA SER A 319 -16.32 -12.60 2.56
C SER A 319 -14.85 -13.06 2.44
N VAL A 320 -14.20 -13.07 3.58
CA VAL A 320 -12.90 -13.69 3.82
C VAL A 320 -12.98 -14.66 4.98
N SER A 321 -12.31 -15.80 4.88
CA SER A 321 -12.10 -16.74 5.97
C SER A 321 -10.63 -17.04 6.15
N VAL A 322 -10.20 -17.25 7.41
CA VAL A 322 -8.81 -17.58 7.75
C VAL A 322 -8.80 -18.79 8.67
N TRP A 323 -8.31 -19.89 8.16
CA TRP A 323 -8.34 -21.19 8.81
C TRP A 323 -7.02 -21.47 9.51
N SER A 324 -7.11 -21.82 10.78
CA SER A 324 -5.99 -22.24 11.63
C SER A 324 -6.39 -23.46 12.45
N ILE A 325 -5.42 -24.19 12.98
CA ILE A 325 -5.67 -25.34 13.86
C ILE A 325 -6.50 -24.85 15.06
N LYS A 326 -7.54 -25.61 15.35
CA LYS A 326 -8.42 -25.36 16.50
C LYS A 326 -7.67 -25.69 17.79
N ASN A 327 -7.52 -24.69 18.64
CA ASN A 327 -6.96 -24.85 19.99
C ASN A 327 -7.92 -25.59 20.95
#